data_5f18f05d88aea21bc79c33a4a69981c2
#
_entry.id   5f18f05d88aea21bc79c33a4a69981c2
#
_cell.length_a   1.000
_cell.length_b   1.000
_cell.length_c   1.000
_cell.angle_alpha   90.00
_cell.angle_beta   90.00
_cell.angle_gamma   90.00
#
_symmetry.space_group_name_H-M   'P 1'
#
loop_
_entity.id
_entity.type
_entity.pdbx_description
1 polymer ?
#
loop_
_entity_poly.entity_id
_entity_poly.type
_entity_poly.pdbx_seq_one_letter_code
_entity_poly.pdbx_strand_id
1 'polypeptide(L)'
;MIAKISHGSSLYGVLAYNQLKVDERHADVLFTSRIIEPQGDNPYTIGHLSRSFGDYLTANRKTEKPVLHISLNPDPKDCLSEEQFVSLAEEYMRRMGFGDQPYIVYRHNDIGREHLHIVSVRVDETGRAISDSYEHGRSMKVCRELERQFGLVPATPKQWKEGLPLSPVGYGDGNLKGQLAGVIRPLAREWRFRTLGEYRAVLSLYGITVDEVKGEYGGREYHGLTYSATDREGNKVGKPFKSSVFGKEAGIAALERRMHNAAAWEKTHKEVAAATAGKVAAAMQTAGHDRAQFERELMRQGIGVVFRTNCLLYTSDAAD
;
A
#
# COMPACT_ATOMS: atom_id res chain seq x y z
N MET A 1 16.53 0.10 2.69
CA MET A 1 15.81 0.35 3.97
C MET A 1 14.55 1.18 3.74
N ILE A 2 13.45 0.87 4.43
CA ILE A 2 12.18 1.62 4.33
C ILE A 2 11.80 2.09 5.73
N ALA A 3 11.57 3.39 5.90
CA ALA A 3 11.00 3.93 7.12
C ALA A 3 9.48 4.15 6.95
N LYS A 4 8.73 3.86 8.01
CA LYS A 4 7.30 4.22 8.12
C LYS A 4 7.16 5.09 9.35
N ILE A 5 6.52 6.24 9.20
CA ILE A 5 6.29 7.21 10.26
C ILE A 5 4.79 7.31 10.50
N SER A 6 4.39 7.29 11.75
CA SER A 6 3.01 7.51 12.17
C SER A 6 2.94 8.40 13.39
N HIS A 7 1.87 9.20 13.48
CA HIS A 7 1.62 10.12 14.57
C HIS A 7 0.34 9.71 15.30
N GLY A 8 0.40 9.71 16.61
CA GLY A 8 -0.72 9.33 17.49
C GLY A 8 -0.93 10.29 18.65
N SER A 9 -2.05 10.14 19.32
CA SER A 9 -2.37 10.87 20.56
C SER A 9 -2.12 10.04 21.83
N SER A 10 -2.03 8.71 21.70
CA SER A 10 -1.86 7.79 22.82
C SER A 10 -0.45 7.22 22.90
N LEU A 11 0.36 7.76 23.83
CA LEU A 11 1.66 7.18 24.13
C LEU A 11 1.51 5.77 24.73
N TYR A 12 0.56 5.60 25.66
CA TYR A 12 0.29 4.29 26.25
C TYR A 12 0.02 3.21 25.21
N GLY A 13 -0.81 3.50 24.20
CA GLY A 13 -1.16 2.51 23.17
C GLY A 13 0.05 2.05 22.36
N VAL A 14 0.96 2.95 22.02
CA VAL A 14 2.18 2.61 21.25
C VAL A 14 3.18 1.85 22.12
N LEU A 15 3.38 2.26 23.38
CA LEU A 15 4.24 1.54 24.32
C LEU A 15 3.68 0.14 24.64
N ALA A 16 2.37 0.01 24.87
CA ALA A 16 1.72 -1.26 25.14
C ALA A 16 1.84 -2.25 23.97
N TYR A 17 1.71 -1.75 22.75
CA TYR A 17 1.93 -2.58 21.55
C TYR A 17 3.34 -3.18 21.49
N ASN A 18 4.36 -2.36 21.75
CA ASN A 18 5.75 -2.84 21.71
C ASN A 18 6.08 -3.69 22.95
N GLN A 19 5.56 -3.34 24.13
CA GLN A 19 5.78 -4.14 25.34
C GLN A 19 5.18 -5.54 25.22
N LEU A 20 3.97 -5.66 24.63
CA LEU A 20 3.37 -6.97 24.36
C LEU A 20 4.28 -7.85 23.52
N LYS A 21 4.97 -7.27 22.51
CA LYS A 21 5.94 -7.99 21.68
C LYS A 21 7.19 -8.42 22.46
N VAL A 22 7.63 -7.61 23.42
CA VAL A 22 8.73 -7.96 24.32
C VAL A 22 8.31 -9.12 25.24
N ASP A 23 7.12 -9.05 25.83
CA ASP A 23 6.57 -10.09 26.71
C ASP A 23 6.38 -11.43 25.97
N GLU A 24 6.01 -11.39 24.70
CA GLU A 24 5.88 -12.53 23.78
C GLU A 24 7.24 -13.04 23.23
N ARG A 25 8.36 -12.41 23.59
CA ARG A 25 9.71 -12.71 23.09
C ARG A 25 9.86 -12.54 21.55
N HIS A 26 9.05 -11.67 20.97
CA HIS A 26 9.11 -11.27 19.57
C HIS A 26 9.79 -9.91 19.37
N ALA A 27 10.20 -9.27 20.44
CA ALA A 27 10.99 -8.04 20.45
C ALA A 27 11.83 -7.95 21.73
N ASP A 28 12.82 -7.09 21.70
CA ASP A 28 13.61 -6.65 22.85
C ASP A 28 13.82 -5.13 22.82
N VAL A 29 14.04 -4.55 24.01
CA VAL A 29 14.46 -3.16 24.12
C VAL A 29 15.94 -3.09 23.77
N LEU A 30 16.24 -2.48 22.64
CA LEU A 30 17.59 -2.40 22.11
C LEU A 30 18.37 -1.21 22.68
N PHE A 31 17.71 -0.05 22.76
CA PHE A 31 18.37 1.20 23.15
C PHE A 31 17.35 2.24 23.64
N THR A 32 17.78 3.10 24.54
CA THR A 32 17.01 4.24 25.00
C THR A 32 17.85 5.52 24.94
N SER A 33 17.20 6.64 24.66
CA SER A 33 17.80 7.97 24.73
C SER A 33 16.92 8.89 25.57
N ARG A 34 17.51 9.57 26.55
CA ARG A 34 16.81 10.48 27.49
C ARG A 34 15.60 9.82 28.18
N ILE A 35 15.66 8.51 28.38
CA ILE A 35 14.71 7.74 29.16
C ILE A 35 15.29 7.51 30.54
N ILE A 36 14.49 7.68 31.57
CA ILE A 36 14.88 7.37 32.96
C ILE A 36 15.14 5.87 33.03
N GLU A 37 16.35 5.49 33.47
CA GLU A 37 16.70 4.08 33.59
C GLU A 37 15.97 3.43 34.76
N PRO A 38 15.50 2.17 34.63
CA PRO A 38 14.96 1.40 35.76
C PRO A 38 16.06 1.17 36.80
N GLN A 39 15.68 1.06 38.07
CA GLN A 39 16.64 0.75 39.14
C GLN A 39 17.00 -0.74 39.13
N GLY A 40 18.30 -1.04 39.11
CA GLY A 40 18.80 -2.42 39.10
C GLY A 40 18.34 -3.19 37.86
N ASP A 41 18.12 -4.49 38.00
CA ASP A 41 17.72 -5.39 36.92
C ASP A 41 16.20 -5.36 36.61
N ASN A 42 15.49 -4.31 37.05
CA ASN A 42 14.08 -4.18 36.79
C ASN A 42 13.79 -3.95 35.31
N PRO A 43 12.79 -4.60 34.72
CA PRO A 43 12.43 -4.39 33.32
C PRO A 43 11.80 -3.01 33.09
N TYR A 44 11.91 -2.51 31.87
CA TYR A 44 11.15 -1.34 31.42
C TYR A 44 9.66 -1.63 31.46
N THR A 45 8.91 -0.91 32.31
CA THR A 45 7.45 -0.96 32.34
C THR A 45 6.87 0.24 31.59
N ILE A 46 5.63 0.12 31.08
CA ILE A 46 4.94 1.22 30.40
C ILE A 46 4.85 2.45 31.33
N GLY A 47 4.57 2.25 32.61
CA GLY A 47 4.49 3.33 33.59
C GLY A 47 5.84 4.02 33.81
N HIS A 48 6.92 3.27 33.83
CA HIS A 48 8.28 3.79 33.94
C HIS A 48 8.65 4.61 32.69
N LEU A 49 8.46 4.03 31.52
CA LEU A 49 8.74 4.70 30.25
C LEU A 49 7.93 5.99 30.08
N SER A 50 6.63 5.96 30.42
CA SER A 50 5.74 7.12 30.26
C SER A 50 6.18 8.34 31.05
N ARG A 51 6.89 8.17 32.18
CA ARG A 51 7.43 9.30 32.99
C ARG A 51 8.43 10.13 32.19
N SER A 52 9.29 9.50 31.41
CA SER A 52 10.32 10.19 30.62
C SER A 52 9.75 11.08 29.51
N PHE A 53 8.52 10.81 29.09
CA PHE A 53 7.80 11.62 28.10
C PHE A 53 6.88 12.66 28.76
N GLY A 54 6.69 12.58 30.09
CA GLY A 54 5.68 13.35 30.82
C GLY A 54 5.83 14.86 30.66
N ASP A 55 7.04 15.39 30.81
CA ASP A 55 7.33 16.82 30.73
C ASP A 55 7.01 17.37 29.33
N TYR A 56 7.41 16.66 28.27
CA TYR A 56 7.14 17.03 26.88
C TYR A 56 5.65 17.04 26.57
N LEU A 57 4.93 16.02 27.02
CA LEU A 57 3.48 15.91 26.78
C LEU A 57 2.68 16.92 27.63
N THR A 58 3.15 17.25 28.81
CA THR A 58 2.54 18.29 29.68
C THR A 58 2.76 19.69 29.13
N ALA A 59 3.94 19.95 28.55
CA ALA A 59 4.25 21.23 27.88
C ALA A 59 3.45 21.41 26.59
N ASN A 60 2.96 20.33 25.96
CA ASN A 60 2.21 20.39 24.70
C ASN A 60 0.87 21.10 24.85
N ARG A 61 0.63 22.14 24.03
CA ARG A 61 -0.62 22.95 24.06
C ARG A 61 -1.44 22.89 22.78
N LYS A 62 -0.82 22.53 21.66
CA LYS A 62 -1.42 22.70 20.32
C LYS A 62 -1.36 21.46 19.43
N THR A 63 -0.46 20.52 19.73
CA THR A 63 -0.25 19.36 18.87
C THR A 63 -1.22 18.24 19.23
N GLU A 64 -2.20 17.96 18.39
CA GLU A 64 -3.21 16.92 18.61
C GLU A 64 -2.62 15.50 18.63
N LYS A 65 -1.55 15.28 17.87
CA LYS A 65 -0.87 13.97 17.73
C LYS A 65 0.62 14.11 18.07
N PRO A 66 0.95 14.27 19.36
CA PRO A 66 2.33 14.51 19.81
C PRO A 66 3.19 13.25 19.81
N VAL A 67 2.61 12.06 19.78
CA VAL A 67 3.33 10.79 19.84
C VAL A 67 3.83 10.41 18.45
N LEU A 68 5.10 10.05 18.38
CA LEU A 68 5.79 9.64 17.16
C LEU A 68 6.12 8.15 17.25
N HIS A 69 5.74 7.38 16.25
CA HIS A 69 6.09 5.98 16.10
C HIS A 69 6.70 5.75 14.72
N ILE A 70 7.94 5.28 14.69
CA ILE A 70 8.71 5.04 13.47
C ILE A 70 9.05 3.56 13.41
N SER A 71 8.92 2.92 12.24
CA SER A 71 9.58 1.64 12.01
C SER A 71 10.63 1.79 10.93
N LEU A 72 11.86 1.30 11.21
CA LEU A 72 12.96 1.21 10.25
C LEU A 72 13.11 -0.24 9.81
N ASN A 73 13.01 -0.46 8.52
CA ASN A 73 12.97 -1.79 7.92
C ASN A 73 14.13 -1.93 6.92
N PRO A 74 15.29 -2.47 7.32
CA PRO A 74 16.35 -2.90 6.41
C PRO A 74 15.86 -3.97 5.43
N ASP A 75 16.62 -4.24 4.37
CA ASP A 75 16.31 -5.36 3.47
C ASP A 75 16.52 -6.69 4.24
N PRO A 76 15.74 -7.74 3.99
CA PRO A 76 15.96 -9.05 4.64
C PRO A 76 17.35 -9.67 4.43
N LYS A 77 18.12 -9.16 3.46
CA LYS A 77 19.50 -9.58 3.20
C LYS A 77 20.52 -8.81 4.04
N ASP A 78 20.12 -7.72 4.68
CA ASP A 78 20.99 -6.95 5.53
C ASP A 78 21.11 -7.67 6.89
N CYS A 79 22.35 -8.00 7.26
CA CYS A 79 22.68 -8.56 8.56
C CYS A 79 23.41 -7.48 9.36
N LEU A 80 22.70 -6.84 10.29
CA LEU A 80 23.24 -5.79 11.15
C LEU A 80 23.55 -6.34 12.53
N SER A 81 24.70 -5.93 13.12
CA SER A 81 24.95 -6.17 14.53
C SER A 81 24.08 -5.26 15.41
N GLU A 82 24.02 -5.57 16.70
CA GLU A 82 23.28 -4.75 17.68
C GLU A 82 23.77 -3.31 17.68
N GLU A 83 25.08 -3.10 17.72
CA GLU A 83 25.68 -1.77 17.69
C GLU A 83 25.38 -1.02 16.39
N GLN A 84 25.29 -1.74 15.26
CA GLN A 84 24.91 -1.14 13.99
C GLN A 84 23.44 -0.73 13.98
N PHE A 85 22.53 -1.52 14.58
CA PHE A 85 21.14 -1.15 14.74
C PHE A 85 20.96 0.08 15.65
N VAL A 86 21.71 0.15 16.76
CA VAL A 86 21.72 1.33 17.65
C VAL A 86 22.15 2.56 16.85
N SER A 87 23.33 2.50 16.24
CA SER A 87 23.88 3.62 15.46
C SER A 87 22.97 4.04 14.31
N LEU A 88 22.27 3.09 13.67
CA LEU A 88 21.31 3.35 12.61
C LEU A 88 20.10 4.14 13.13
N ALA A 89 19.56 3.75 14.30
CA ALA A 89 18.46 4.43 14.94
C ALA A 89 18.82 5.85 15.37
N GLU A 90 19.97 6.03 16.04
CA GLU A 90 20.48 7.32 16.49
C GLU A 90 20.68 8.29 15.33
N GLU A 91 21.36 7.85 14.27
CA GLU A 91 21.60 8.66 13.09
C GLU A 91 20.31 9.02 12.37
N TYR A 92 19.33 8.10 12.29
CA TYR A 92 18.03 8.38 11.72
C TYR A 92 17.30 9.46 12.53
N MET A 93 17.21 9.30 13.85
CA MET A 93 16.55 10.25 14.74
C MET A 93 17.21 11.63 14.67
N ARG A 94 18.53 11.68 14.70
CA ARG A 94 19.31 12.92 14.60
C ARG A 94 19.04 13.66 13.27
N ARG A 95 19.10 12.96 12.12
CA ARG A 95 18.88 13.57 10.79
C ARG A 95 17.46 13.97 10.54
N MET A 96 16.50 13.31 11.18
CA MET A 96 15.10 13.69 11.14
C MET A 96 14.75 14.88 12.06
N GLY A 97 15.68 15.30 12.93
CA GLY A 97 15.50 16.41 13.87
C GLY A 97 14.90 15.99 15.21
N PHE A 98 14.97 14.69 15.54
CA PHE A 98 14.45 14.12 16.79
C PHE A 98 15.59 13.63 17.72
N GLY A 99 16.85 13.94 17.44
CA GLY A 99 17.98 13.47 18.23
C GLY A 99 18.00 13.95 19.68
N ASP A 100 17.36 15.11 19.96
CA ASP A 100 17.25 15.67 21.31
C ASP A 100 15.97 15.28 22.04
N GLN A 101 15.14 14.41 21.45
CA GLN A 101 13.91 13.93 22.05
C GLN A 101 14.16 12.68 22.91
N PRO A 102 13.32 12.41 23.93
CA PRO A 102 13.30 11.09 24.55
C PRO A 102 12.78 10.07 23.55
N TYR A 103 13.45 8.94 23.42
CA TYR A 103 12.96 7.83 22.60
C TYR A 103 13.44 6.49 23.12
N ILE A 104 12.68 5.45 22.81
CA ILE A 104 13.01 4.05 23.04
C ILE A 104 13.01 3.32 21.72
N VAL A 105 13.98 2.46 21.51
CA VAL A 105 14.16 1.62 20.33
C VAL A 105 13.93 0.17 20.68
N TYR A 106 12.97 -0.44 20.01
CA TYR A 106 12.71 -1.88 20.09
C TYR A 106 13.22 -2.55 18.81
N ARG A 107 13.86 -3.71 18.95
CA ARG A 107 14.17 -4.60 17.85
C ARG A 107 13.13 -5.69 17.80
N HIS A 108 12.44 -5.83 16.68
CA HIS A 108 11.41 -6.82 16.44
C HIS A 108 11.91 -7.91 15.48
N ASN A 109 11.51 -9.17 15.74
CA ASN A 109 11.83 -10.34 14.92
C ASN A 109 10.57 -11.15 14.51
N ASP A 110 9.39 -10.57 14.63
CA ASP A 110 8.09 -11.23 14.45
C ASP A 110 7.68 -11.51 12.98
N ILE A 111 8.43 -11.01 12.00
CA ILE A 111 8.09 -11.12 10.56
C ILE A 111 9.21 -11.72 9.69
N GLY A 112 10.01 -12.62 10.23
CA GLY A 112 11.09 -13.29 9.48
C GLY A 112 12.25 -12.39 9.06
N ARG A 113 12.32 -11.16 9.59
CA ARG A 113 13.43 -10.21 9.47
C ARG A 113 13.46 -9.32 10.70
N GLU A 114 14.65 -8.89 11.07
CA GLU A 114 14.80 -7.89 12.11
C GLU A 114 14.46 -6.50 11.60
N HIS A 115 13.77 -5.73 12.43
CA HIS A 115 13.42 -4.34 12.15
C HIS A 115 13.24 -3.56 13.45
N LEU A 116 13.40 -2.25 13.37
CA LEU A 116 13.31 -1.39 14.54
C LEU A 116 11.93 -0.71 14.62
N HIS A 117 11.45 -0.58 15.84
CA HIS A 117 10.37 0.32 16.21
C HIS A 117 10.90 1.37 17.19
N ILE A 118 10.72 2.64 16.86
CA ILE A 118 11.16 3.77 17.68
C ILE A 118 9.92 4.51 18.14
N VAL A 119 9.77 4.67 19.46
CA VAL A 119 8.70 5.45 20.07
C VAL A 119 9.29 6.72 20.64
N SER A 120 8.73 7.86 20.28
CA SER A 120 9.18 9.19 20.68
C SER A 120 8.02 10.18 20.75
N VAL A 121 8.30 11.45 20.96
CA VAL A 121 7.35 12.56 20.90
C VAL A 121 7.89 13.64 19.95
N ARG A 122 6.96 14.34 19.27
CA ARG A 122 7.26 15.42 18.33
C ARG A 122 7.01 16.82 18.90
N VAL A 123 7.05 16.96 20.19
CA VAL A 123 7.01 18.24 20.91
C VAL A 123 8.26 18.36 21.75
N ASP A 124 8.88 19.52 21.74
CA ASP A 124 10.05 19.80 22.57
C ASP A 124 9.65 20.15 24.03
N GLU A 125 10.64 20.34 24.88
CA GLU A 125 10.45 20.70 26.31
C GLU A 125 9.67 22.00 26.51
N THR A 126 9.60 22.87 25.50
CA THR A 126 8.81 24.11 25.54
C THR A 126 7.38 23.94 25.02
N GLY A 127 7.01 22.74 24.58
CA GLY A 127 5.71 22.42 24.02
C GLY A 127 5.54 22.81 22.56
N ARG A 128 6.63 23.16 21.86
CA ARG A 128 6.63 23.46 20.43
C ARG A 128 6.71 22.18 19.61
N ALA A 129 5.91 22.12 18.55
CA ALA A 129 5.97 20.98 17.64
C ALA A 129 7.25 21.00 16.81
N ILE A 130 7.93 19.86 16.74
CA ILE A 130 8.98 19.61 15.75
C ILE A 130 8.31 19.44 14.40
N SER A 131 8.84 20.13 13.38
CA SER A 131 8.23 20.20 12.05
C SER A 131 8.14 18.82 11.38
N ASP A 132 6.93 18.49 10.96
CA ASP A 132 6.62 17.32 10.10
C ASP A 132 6.50 17.69 8.62
N SER A 133 6.84 18.93 8.26
CA SER A 133 6.81 19.39 6.86
C SER A 133 7.69 18.53 5.99
N TYR A 134 7.10 18.01 4.89
CA TYR A 134 7.78 17.10 3.95
C TYR A 134 8.44 15.88 4.62
N GLU A 135 7.94 15.45 5.76
CA GLU A 135 8.53 14.40 6.60
C GLU A 135 8.85 13.12 5.82
N HIS A 136 7.90 12.62 5.00
CA HIS A 136 8.14 11.44 4.18
C HIS A 136 9.26 11.64 3.16
N GLY A 137 9.35 12.80 2.54
CA GLY A 137 10.42 13.13 1.59
C GLY A 137 11.78 13.21 2.27
N ARG A 138 11.86 13.88 3.44
CA ARG A 138 13.07 13.94 4.28
C ARG A 138 13.49 12.55 4.72
N SER A 139 12.56 11.76 5.24
CA SER A 139 12.80 10.39 5.68
C SER A 139 13.34 9.51 4.56
N MET A 140 12.77 9.58 3.34
CA MET A 140 13.29 8.85 2.19
C MET A 140 14.74 9.24 1.86
N LYS A 141 15.06 10.54 1.91
CA LYS A 141 16.42 11.03 1.68
C LYS A 141 17.37 10.48 2.74
N VAL A 142 17.00 10.60 4.02
CA VAL A 142 17.78 10.06 5.16
C VAL A 142 18.00 8.56 5.00
N CYS A 143 16.96 7.79 4.64
CA CYS A 143 17.10 6.35 4.37
C CYS A 143 18.15 6.05 3.29
N ARG A 144 18.15 6.80 2.16
CA ARG A 144 19.15 6.62 1.09
C ARG A 144 20.58 6.95 1.54
N GLU A 145 20.73 7.95 2.41
CA GLU A 145 22.02 8.32 2.98
C GLU A 145 22.54 7.25 3.96
N LEU A 146 21.67 6.75 4.83
CA LEU A 146 21.98 5.69 5.78
C LEU A 146 22.30 4.35 5.10
N GLU A 147 21.57 4.00 4.03
CA GLU A 147 21.91 2.81 3.23
C GLU A 147 23.35 2.86 2.71
N ARG A 148 23.78 4.03 2.23
CA ARG A 148 25.16 4.20 1.75
C ARG A 148 26.19 4.17 2.87
N GLN A 149 25.85 4.79 4.01
CA GLN A 149 26.74 4.87 5.17
C GLN A 149 26.97 3.50 5.82
N PHE A 150 25.90 2.70 5.94
CA PHE A 150 25.94 1.39 6.58
C PHE A 150 26.14 0.22 5.60
N GLY A 151 26.31 0.49 4.32
CA GLY A 151 26.46 -0.53 3.28
C GLY A 151 25.24 -1.41 3.09
N LEU A 152 24.04 -0.90 3.39
CA LEU A 152 22.79 -1.65 3.29
C LEU A 152 22.33 -1.81 1.84
N VAL A 153 21.55 -2.85 1.59
CA VAL A 153 20.89 -3.07 0.31
C VAL A 153 19.94 -1.89 0.03
N PRO A 154 20.14 -1.13 -1.04
CA PRO A 154 19.29 0.00 -1.36
C PRO A 154 17.84 -0.46 -1.57
N ALA A 155 16.87 0.15 -0.85
CA ALA A 155 15.48 -0.04 -1.19
C ALA A 155 15.21 0.66 -2.53
N THR A 156 15.53 -0.02 -3.61
CA THR A 156 15.07 0.39 -4.92
C THR A 156 13.55 0.43 -4.90
N PRO A 157 12.91 1.42 -5.55
CA PRO A 157 11.50 1.28 -5.92
C PRO A 157 11.41 -0.10 -6.56
N LYS A 158 10.52 -0.97 -6.06
CA LYS A 158 10.27 -2.26 -6.73
C LYS A 158 10.11 -1.92 -8.20
N GLN A 159 11.15 -2.16 -8.98
CA GLN A 159 11.00 -2.16 -10.42
C GLN A 159 9.97 -3.26 -10.66
N TRP A 160 8.80 -2.86 -11.06
CA TRP A 160 7.86 -3.78 -11.66
C TRP A 160 8.65 -4.44 -12.76
N LYS A 161 8.94 -5.72 -12.60
CA LYS A 161 9.44 -6.51 -13.72
C LYS A 161 8.30 -6.48 -14.72
N GLU A 162 8.46 -5.72 -15.79
CA GLU A 162 7.59 -5.78 -16.95
C GLU A 162 7.44 -7.26 -17.30
N GLY A 163 6.19 -7.73 -17.39
CA GLY A 163 5.92 -9.11 -17.75
C GLY A 163 5.81 -10.13 -16.60
N LEU A 164 5.75 -9.75 -15.32
CA LEU A 164 5.31 -10.70 -14.30
C LEU A 164 3.84 -11.06 -14.55
N PRO A 165 3.49 -12.35 -14.66
CA PRO A 165 2.11 -12.75 -14.84
C PRO A 165 1.29 -12.22 -13.65
N LEU A 166 0.20 -11.51 -13.95
CA LEU A 166 -0.74 -11.06 -12.94
C LEU A 166 -1.40 -12.31 -12.33
N SER A 167 -1.49 -12.35 -11.01
CA SER A 167 -2.12 -13.46 -10.31
C SER A 167 -3.52 -13.09 -9.84
N PRO A 168 -4.51 -13.96 -9.95
CA PRO A 168 -5.82 -13.75 -9.37
C PRO A 168 -5.75 -13.46 -7.88
N VAL A 169 -6.67 -12.65 -7.40
CA VAL A 169 -6.79 -12.27 -5.99
C VAL A 169 -7.59 -13.34 -5.24
N GLY A 170 -7.03 -13.88 -4.16
CA GLY A 170 -7.70 -14.79 -3.23
C GLY A 170 -8.17 -14.04 -1.99
N TYR A 171 -9.48 -13.93 -1.80
CA TYR A 171 -10.06 -13.39 -0.57
C TYR A 171 -9.88 -14.39 0.56
N GLY A 172 -9.04 -14.24 1.47
CA GLY A 172 -8.72 -15.22 2.52
C GLY A 172 -7.26 -15.60 2.59
N ASP A 173 -6.49 -15.34 1.52
CA ASP A 173 -5.07 -15.66 1.45
C ASP A 173 -4.19 -14.61 2.18
N GLY A 174 -4.81 -13.73 2.98
CA GLY A 174 -4.13 -12.66 3.69
C GLY A 174 -3.68 -11.51 2.79
N ASN A 175 -3.26 -10.39 3.40
CA ASN A 175 -2.76 -9.18 2.69
C ASN A 175 -3.57 -8.79 1.43
N LEU A 176 -4.89 -8.84 1.50
CA LEU A 176 -5.79 -8.52 0.38
C LEU A 176 -5.44 -7.20 -0.33
N LYS A 177 -5.11 -6.16 0.46
CA LYS A 177 -4.67 -4.87 -0.10
C LYS A 177 -3.43 -5.00 -0.99
N GLY A 178 -2.47 -5.83 -0.61
CA GLY A 178 -1.25 -6.09 -1.39
C GLY A 178 -1.56 -6.84 -2.67
N GLN A 179 -2.42 -7.85 -2.61
CA GLN A 179 -2.87 -8.62 -3.77
C GLN A 179 -3.59 -7.71 -4.78
N LEU A 180 -4.59 -6.93 -4.33
CA LEU A 180 -5.29 -5.95 -5.15
C LEU A 180 -4.32 -4.95 -5.80
N ALA A 181 -3.36 -4.41 -5.03
CA ALA A 181 -2.36 -3.48 -5.55
C ALA A 181 -1.47 -4.12 -6.62
N GLY A 182 -1.19 -5.41 -6.48
CA GLY A 182 -0.41 -6.21 -7.43
C GLY A 182 -1.03 -6.31 -8.82
N VAL A 183 -2.35 -6.24 -8.90
CA VAL A 183 -3.11 -6.30 -10.17
C VAL A 183 -3.49 -4.90 -10.66
N ILE A 184 -4.08 -4.08 -9.78
CA ILE A 184 -4.65 -2.77 -10.16
C ILE A 184 -3.57 -1.84 -10.70
N ARG A 185 -2.40 -1.76 -10.07
CA ARG A 185 -1.34 -0.82 -10.48
C ARG A 185 -0.79 -1.10 -11.87
N PRO A 186 -0.40 -2.33 -12.23
CA PRO A 186 0.05 -2.63 -13.60
C PRO A 186 -1.04 -2.39 -14.63
N LEU A 187 -2.26 -2.88 -14.38
CA LEU A 187 -3.36 -2.69 -15.32
C LEU A 187 -3.66 -1.21 -15.55
N ALA A 188 -3.71 -0.40 -14.49
CA ALA A 188 -3.94 1.04 -14.59
C ALA A 188 -2.78 1.78 -15.29
N ARG A 189 -1.56 1.24 -15.35
CA ARG A 189 -0.39 1.89 -15.97
C ARG A 189 -0.10 1.43 -17.38
N GLU A 190 -0.26 0.16 -17.68
CA GLU A 190 0.32 -0.47 -18.87
C GLU A 190 -0.74 -0.82 -19.92
N TRP A 191 -1.97 -1.14 -19.44
CA TRP A 191 -3.01 -1.61 -20.34
C TRP A 191 -3.79 -0.46 -20.97
N ARG A 192 -4.25 -0.70 -22.21
CA ARG A 192 -5.14 0.20 -22.94
C ARG A 192 -6.56 -0.30 -22.85
N PHE A 193 -7.47 0.59 -22.50
CA PHE A 193 -8.91 0.34 -22.43
C PHE A 193 -9.63 1.65 -22.77
N ARG A 194 -10.76 1.57 -23.46
CA ARG A 194 -11.52 2.72 -23.95
C ARG A 194 -12.66 3.14 -23.00
N THR A 195 -13.09 2.21 -22.18
CA THR A 195 -14.22 2.43 -21.26
C THR A 195 -13.91 1.83 -19.87
N LEU A 196 -14.56 2.36 -18.86
CA LEU A 196 -14.51 1.77 -17.52
C LEU A 196 -15.08 0.34 -17.53
N GLY A 197 -16.01 0.05 -18.45
CA GLY A 197 -16.55 -1.30 -18.66
C GLY A 197 -15.48 -2.29 -19.13
N GLU A 198 -14.63 -1.90 -20.08
CA GLU A 198 -13.48 -2.73 -20.51
C GLU A 198 -12.47 -2.92 -19.38
N TYR A 199 -12.14 -1.86 -18.65
CA TYR A 199 -11.25 -1.96 -17.49
C TYR A 199 -11.79 -2.90 -16.42
N ARG A 200 -13.10 -2.81 -16.11
CA ARG A 200 -13.80 -3.73 -15.20
C ARG A 200 -13.75 -5.17 -15.68
N ALA A 201 -13.92 -5.38 -16.98
CA ALA A 201 -13.85 -6.72 -17.57
C ALA A 201 -12.47 -7.36 -17.41
N VAL A 202 -11.39 -6.59 -17.61
CA VAL A 202 -10.03 -7.09 -17.39
C VAL A 202 -9.79 -7.36 -15.91
N LEU A 203 -10.22 -6.49 -15.02
CA LEU A 203 -10.11 -6.69 -13.57
C LEU A 203 -10.83 -7.96 -13.10
N SER A 204 -11.99 -8.30 -13.70
CA SER A 204 -12.77 -9.49 -13.32
C SER A 204 -12.03 -10.81 -13.56
N LEU A 205 -11.09 -10.85 -14.53
CA LEU A 205 -10.22 -12.01 -14.75
C LEU A 205 -9.32 -12.32 -13.54
N TYR A 206 -9.12 -11.33 -12.68
CA TYR A 206 -8.26 -11.42 -11.50
C TYR A 206 -9.04 -11.38 -10.19
N GLY A 207 -10.37 -11.59 -10.24
CA GLY A 207 -11.21 -11.56 -9.04
C GLY A 207 -11.35 -10.16 -8.43
N ILE A 208 -11.39 -9.11 -9.27
CA ILE A 208 -11.51 -7.71 -8.83
C ILE A 208 -12.63 -7.03 -9.60
N THR A 209 -13.40 -6.19 -8.92
CA THR A 209 -14.31 -5.25 -9.56
C THR A 209 -14.04 -3.81 -9.15
N VAL A 210 -14.49 -2.85 -9.97
CA VAL A 210 -14.38 -1.42 -9.73
C VAL A 210 -15.72 -0.74 -9.90
N ASP A 211 -16.07 0.15 -8.95
CA ASP A 211 -17.29 0.92 -8.97
C ASP A 211 -17.01 2.41 -8.95
N GLU A 212 -17.82 3.14 -9.70
CA GLU A 212 -17.91 4.59 -9.60
C GLU A 212 -18.70 4.99 -8.36
N VAL A 213 -18.16 5.96 -7.63
CA VAL A 213 -18.83 6.56 -6.48
C VAL A 213 -18.91 8.06 -6.72
N LYS A 214 -20.12 8.57 -6.79
CA LYS A 214 -20.43 10.00 -6.90
C LYS A 214 -21.23 10.44 -5.69
N GLY A 215 -21.01 11.64 -5.22
CA GLY A 215 -21.75 12.19 -4.09
C GLY A 215 -21.33 13.61 -3.80
N GLU A 216 -21.90 14.17 -2.74
CA GLU A 216 -21.60 15.50 -2.23
C GLU A 216 -21.22 15.38 -0.75
N TYR A 217 -20.18 16.08 -0.33
CA TYR A 217 -19.78 16.20 1.06
C TYR A 217 -19.27 17.61 1.35
N GLY A 218 -19.91 18.28 2.33
CA GLY A 218 -19.55 19.64 2.72
C GLY A 218 -19.69 20.67 1.60
N GLY A 219 -20.73 20.53 0.73
CA GLY A 219 -20.97 21.41 -0.42
C GLY A 219 -20.01 21.21 -1.59
N ARG A 220 -19.25 20.12 -1.60
CA ARG A 220 -18.34 19.76 -2.70
C ARG A 220 -18.72 18.40 -3.29
N GLU A 221 -18.93 18.39 -4.58
CA GLU A 221 -19.13 17.15 -5.32
C GLU A 221 -17.84 16.33 -5.34
N TYR A 222 -17.97 15.03 -5.18
CA TYR A 222 -16.87 14.11 -5.40
C TYR A 222 -17.23 13.03 -6.39
N HIS A 223 -16.26 12.66 -7.21
CA HIS A 223 -16.33 11.58 -8.16
C HIS A 223 -15.07 10.71 -8.00
N GLY A 224 -15.24 9.46 -7.65
CA GLY A 224 -14.15 8.56 -7.34
C GLY A 224 -14.42 7.13 -7.72
N LEU A 225 -13.45 6.26 -7.46
CA LEU A 225 -13.55 4.83 -7.68
C LEU A 225 -13.29 4.07 -6.39
N THR A 226 -13.98 2.95 -6.23
CA THR A 226 -13.70 1.93 -5.22
C THR A 226 -13.44 0.59 -5.88
N TYR A 227 -12.51 -0.17 -5.32
CA TYR A 227 -12.12 -1.50 -5.78
C TYR A 227 -12.50 -2.54 -4.73
N SER A 228 -13.08 -3.65 -5.18
CA SER A 228 -13.46 -4.77 -4.31
C SER A 228 -12.92 -6.07 -4.89
N ALA A 229 -12.53 -6.99 -4.00
CA ALA A 229 -12.33 -8.38 -4.40
C ALA A 229 -13.69 -9.02 -4.72
N THR A 230 -13.68 -10.05 -5.56
CA THR A 230 -14.88 -10.84 -5.86
C THR A 230 -14.63 -12.32 -5.55
N ASP A 231 -15.72 -13.03 -5.24
CA ASP A 231 -15.72 -14.49 -5.20
C ASP A 231 -15.71 -15.10 -6.61
N ARG A 232 -15.83 -16.42 -6.69
CA ARG A 232 -15.87 -17.16 -7.98
C ARG A 232 -17.12 -16.87 -8.79
N GLU A 233 -18.20 -16.47 -8.13
CA GLU A 233 -19.48 -16.11 -8.72
C GLU A 233 -19.49 -14.63 -9.18
N GLY A 234 -18.46 -13.86 -8.84
CA GLY A 234 -18.35 -12.44 -9.18
C GLY A 234 -18.98 -11.50 -8.16
N ASN A 235 -19.45 -11.98 -7.02
CA ASN A 235 -20.01 -11.15 -5.95
C ASN A 235 -18.87 -10.47 -5.17
N LYS A 236 -19.12 -9.25 -4.73
CA LYS A 236 -18.13 -8.49 -3.92
C LYS A 236 -17.95 -9.13 -2.56
N VAL A 237 -16.69 -9.30 -2.16
CA VAL A 237 -16.30 -9.82 -0.85
C VAL A 237 -15.40 -8.83 -0.11
N GLY A 238 -15.60 -8.73 1.19
CA GLY A 238 -14.86 -7.81 2.05
C GLY A 238 -15.26 -6.34 1.90
N LYS A 239 -14.46 -5.46 2.50
CA LYS A 239 -14.69 -4.01 2.42
C LYS A 239 -14.05 -3.43 1.15
N PRO A 240 -14.74 -2.51 0.44
CA PRO A 240 -14.17 -1.84 -0.73
C PRO A 240 -13.01 -0.92 -0.33
N PHE A 241 -12.04 -0.80 -1.22
CA PHE A 241 -10.89 0.10 -1.06
C PHE A 241 -11.04 1.31 -1.97
N LYS A 242 -10.83 2.52 -1.43
CA LYS A 242 -10.77 3.75 -2.25
C LYS A 242 -9.60 3.67 -3.24
N SER A 243 -9.76 4.19 -4.44
CA SER A 243 -8.73 4.21 -5.49
C SER A 243 -7.40 4.85 -5.03
N SER A 244 -7.46 5.85 -4.15
CA SER A 244 -6.29 6.54 -3.61
C SER A 244 -5.31 5.61 -2.88
N VAL A 245 -5.80 4.47 -2.37
CA VAL A 245 -4.98 3.43 -1.72
C VAL A 245 -3.99 2.78 -2.70
N PHE A 246 -4.35 2.74 -3.99
CA PHE A 246 -3.56 2.11 -5.06
C PHE A 246 -2.72 3.11 -5.86
N GLY A 247 -2.81 4.39 -5.54
CA GLY A 247 -2.05 5.47 -6.17
C GLY A 247 -2.90 6.29 -7.16
N LYS A 248 -2.32 7.39 -7.63
CA LYS A 248 -3.03 8.36 -8.50
C LYS A 248 -3.51 7.74 -9.82
N GLU A 249 -2.76 6.78 -10.35
CA GLU A 249 -3.06 6.12 -11.63
C GLU A 249 -4.32 5.24 -11.58
N ALA A 250 -4.71 4.78 -10.40
CA ALA A 250 -5.93 4.00 -10.19
C ALA A 250 -7.19 4.87 -9.99
N GLY A 251 -7.05 6.19 -9.97
CA GLY A 251 -8.15 7.15 -9.79
C GLY A 251 -8.88 7.46 -11.10
N ILE A 252 -10.14 7.91 -11.00
CA ILE A 252 -11.01 8.16 -12.16
C ILE A 252 -10.37 9.10 -13.19
N ALA A 253 -9.83 10.24 -12.78
CA ALA A 253 -9.23 11.20 -13.69
C ALA A 253 -8.01 10.65 -14.47
N ALA A 254 -7.23 9.73 -13.88
CA ALA A 254 -6.13 9.08 -14.58
C ALA A 254 -6.65 8.04 -15.58
N LEU A 255 -7.66 7.25 -15.20
CA LEU A 255 -8.26 6.29 -16.10
C LEU A 255 -8.96 6.97 -17.28
N GLU A 256 -9.69 8.07 -17.08
CA GLU A 256 -10.30 8.87 -18.16
C GLU A 256 -9.27 9.37 -19.17
N ARG A 257 -8.14 9.91 -18.71
CA ARG A 257 -7.04 10.29 -19.62
C ARG A 257 -6.53 9.09 -20.42
N ARG A 258 -6.41 7.92 -19.81
CA ARG A 258 -5.97 6.69 -20.52
C ARG A 258 -7.01 6.22 -21.54
N MET A 259 -8.29 6.26 -21.20
CA MET A 259 -9.38 5.95 -22.13
C MET A 259 -9.34 6.87 -23.36
N HIS A 260 -9.16 8.16 -23.14
CA HIS A 260 -9.02 9.14 -24.20
C HIS A 260 -7.80 8.84 -25.09
N ASN A 261 -6.65 8.56 -24.48
CA ASN A 261 -5.42 8.23 -25.20
C ASN A 261 -5.53 6.89 -25.96
N ALA A 262 -6.22 5.90 -25.39
CA ALA A 262 -6.46 4.62 -26.05
C ALA A 262 -7.33 4.77 -27.30
N ALA A 263 -8.38 5.59 -27.22
CA ALA A 263 -9.23 5.90 -28.36
C ALA A 263 -8.47 6.66 -29.48
N ALA A 264 -7.55 7.55 -29.12
CA ALA A 264 -6.68 8.22 -30.09
C ALA A 264 -5.69 7.26 -30.74
N TRP A 265 -5.06 6.38 -29.95
CA TRP A 265 -4.12 5.36 -30.43
C TRP A 265 -4.79 4.40 -31.42
N GLU A 266 -6.00 3.92 -31.14
CA GLU A 266 -6.73 3.00 -32.02
C GLU A 266 -7.02 3.60 -33.39
N LYS A 267 -7.32 4.90 -33.45
CA LYS A 267 -7.53 5.61 -34.73
C LYS A 267 -6.32 5.58 -35.64
N THR A 268 -5.11 5.54 -35.05
CA THR A 268 -3.83 5.52 -35.78
C THR A 268 -3.28 4.11 -36.01
N HIS A 269 -3.84 3.09 -35.33
CA HIS A 269 -3.38 1.68 -35.41
C HIS A 269 -4.52 0.75 -35.81
N LYS A 270 -5.21 1.08 -36.89
CA LYS A 270 -6.36 0.30 -37.39
C LYS A 270 -5.99 -1.13 -37.80
N GLU A 271 -4.73 -1.35 -38.17
CA GLU A 271 -4.17 -2.66 -38.51
C GLU A 271 -4.24 -3.64 -37.34
N VAL A 272 -4.05 -3.18 -36.10
CA VAL A 272 -4.14 -4.03 -34.88
C VAL A 272 -5.58 -4.48 -34.68
N ALA A 273 -6.54 -3.59 -34.81
CA ALA A 273 -7.97 -3.92 -34.69
C ALA A 273 -8.41 -4.90 -35.78
N ALA A 274 -7.98 -4.67 -37.03
CA ALA A 274 -8.28 -5.55 -38.15
C ALA A 274 -7.66 -6.95 -37.96
N ALA A 275 -6.40 -7.03 -37.54
CA ALA A 275 -5.73 -8.30 -37.27
C ALA A 275 -6.44 -9.07 -36.12
N THR A 276 -6.85 -8.39 -35.07
CA THR A 276 -7.58 -8.99 -33.96
C THR A 276 -8.96 -9.49 -34.39
N ALA A 277 -9.69 -8.68 -35.18
CA ALA A 277 -10.99 -9.09 -35.74
C ALA A 277 -10.86 -10.32 -36.63
N GLY A 278 -9.81 -10.40 -37.47
CA GLY A 278 -9.54 -11.58 -38.30
C GLY A 278 -9.30 -12.86 -37.48
N LYS A 279 -8.54 -12.75 -36.39
CA LYS A 279 -8.30 -13.88 -35.46
C LYS A 279 -9.60 -14.32 -34.77
N VAL A 280 -10.42 -13.36 -34.33
CA VAL A 280 -11.71 -13.65 -33.70
C VAL A 280 -12.65 -14.35 -34.68
N ALA A 281 -12.75 -13.86 -35.91
CA ALA A 281 -13.58 -14.47 -36.95
C ALA A 281 -13.13 -15.90 -37.29
N ALA A 282 -11.84 -16.14 -37.41
CA ALA A 282 -11.29 -17.48 -37.65
C ALA A 282 -11.60 -18.45 -36.48
N ALA A 283 -11.44 -17.97 -35.25
CA ALA A 283 -11.76 -18.78 -34.07
C ALA A 283 -13.26 -19.11 -33.97
N MET A 284 -14.13 -18.16 -34.34
CA MET A 284 -15.59 -18.41 -34.41
C MET A 284 -15.94 -19.48 -35.46
N GLN A 285 -15.31 -19.44 -36.64
CA GLN A 285 -15.54 -20.43 -37.69
C GLN A 285 -15.08 -21.84 -37.23
N THR A 286 -13.95 -21.92 -36.56
CA THR A 286 -13.40 -23.21 -36.07
C THR A 286 -14.24 -23.78 -34.91
N ALA A 287 -14.73 -22.93 -34.03
CA ALA A 287 -15.45 -23.35 -32.83
C ALA A 287 -16.95 -23.60 -33.07
N GLY A 288 -17.54 -23.03 -34.12
CA GLY A 288 -18.96 -23.08 -34.35
C GLY A 288 -19.76 -22.55 -33.15
N HIS A 289 -20.51 -23.43 -32.50
CA HIS A 289 -21.31 -23.08 -31.30
C HIS A 289 -20.63 -23.49 -29.97
N ASP A 290 -19.44 -24.08 -30.00
CA ASP A 290 -18.71 -24.50 -28.78
C ASP A 290 -17.92 -23.30 -28.19
N ARG A 291 -18.48 -22.71 -27.14
CA ARG A 291 -17.85 -21.61 -26.40
C ARG A 291 -16.47 -21.99 -25.83
N ALA A 292 -16.34 -23.20 -25.29
CA ALA A 292 -15.06 -23.60 -24.69
C ALA A 292 -13.97 -23.80 -25.76
N GLN A 293 -14.36 -24.29 -26.95
CA GLN A 293 -13.45 -24.37 -28.10
C GLN A 293 -13.06 -22.97 -28.60
N PHE A 294 -13.98 -22.03 -28.66
CA PHE A 294 -13.72 -20.65 -29.03
C PHE A 294 -12.71 -19.98 -28.07
N GLU A 295 -12.90 -20.13 -26.77
CA GLU A 295 -11.97 -19.61 -25.77
C GLU A 295 -10.57 -20.22 -25.93
N ARG A 296 -10.47 -21.53 -26.12
CA ARG A 296 -9.20 -22.22 -26.32
C ARG A 296 -8.47 -21.73 -27.59
N GLU A 297 -9.21 -21.56 -28.67
CA GLU A 297 -8.63 -21.13 -29.95
C GLU A 297 -8.08 -19.71 -29.88
N LEU A 298 -8.80 -18.78 -29.23
CA LEU A 298 -8.31 -17.43 -28.99
C LEU A 298 -7.14 -17.40 -28.04
N MET A 299 -7.14 -18.21 -27.00
CA MET A 299 -6.04 -18.30 -26.06
C MET A 299 -4.74 -18.76 -26.73
N ARG A 300 -4.80 -19.71 -27.68
CA ARG A 300 -3.65 -20.14 -28.50
C ARG A 300 -3.07 -19.01 -29.32
N GLN A 301 -3.91 -18.04 -29.70
CA GLN A 301 -3.51 -16.85 -30.48
C GLN A 301 -3.13 -15.66 -29.59
N GLY A 302 -3.03 -15.87 -28.26
CA GLY A 302 -2.68 -14.84 -27.30
C GLY A 302 -3.81 -13.84 -27.01
N ILE A 303 -5.07 -14.21 -27.28
CA ILE A 303 -6.26 -13.38 -27.05
C ILE A 303 -7.08 -13.97 -25.91
N GLY A 304 -7.17 -13.24 -24.79
CA GLY A 304 -8.11 -13.55 -23.70
C GLY A 304 -9.51 -13.02 -24.00
N VAL A 305 -10.52 -13.76 -23.56
CA VAL A 305 -11.95 -13.40 -23.76
C VAL A 305 -12.65 -13.27 -22.41
N VAL A 306 -13.47 -12.23 -22.29
CA VAL A 306 -14.40 -12.06 -21.17
C VAL A 306 -15.82 -11.99 -21.71
N PHE A 307 -16.64 -12.96 -21.35
CA PHE A 307 -18.04 -12.93 -21.68
C PHE A 307 -18.82 -12.13 -20.65
N ARG A 308 -19.73 -11.30 -21.12
CA ARG A 308 -20.66 -10.54 -20.29
C ARG A 308 -22.07 -10.81 -20.73
N THR A 309 -22.95 -11.12 -19.79
CA THR A 309 -24.37 -11.24 -20.04
C THR A 309 -25.01 -9.87 -19.81
N ASN A 310 -25.63 -9.29 -20.84
CA ASN A 310 -26.40 -8.07 -20.66
C ASN A 310 -27.80 -8.46 -20.14
N CYS A 311 -28.14 -7.99 -18.94
CA CYS A 311 -29.50 -8.16 -18.37
C CYS A 311 -30.60 -7.31 -19.04
N LEU A 312 -30.36 -6.73 -20.20
CA LEU A 312 -31.27 -5.79 -20.86
C LEU A 312 -32.21 -6.42 -21.94
N LEU A 313 -32.36 -7.73 -21.92
CA LEU A 313 -33.26 -8.42 -22.90
C LEU A 313 -34.64 -8.82 -22.33
N TYR A 314 -35.13 -8.15 -21.28
CA TYR A 314 -36.44 -8.46 -20.73
C TYR A 314 -37.37 -7.23 -20.61
N THR A 315 -37.43 -6.38 -21.62
CA THR A 315 -38.45 -5.31 -21.64
C THR A 315 -38.98 -4.99 -23.05
N SER A 316 -39.20 -5.98 -23.90
CA SER A 316 -39.86 -5.71 -25.18
C SER A 316 -41.07 -6.57 -25.53
N ASP A 317 -41.58 -7.36 -24.60
CA ASP A 317 -42.80 -8.14 -24.85
C ASP A 317 -43.86 -7.96 -23.78
N ALA A 318 -44.29 -6.71 -23.59
CA ALA A 318 -45.54 -6.39 -22.88
C ALA A 318 -46.15 -5.11 -23.44
N ALA A 319 -46.57 -5.17 -24.69
CA ALA A 319 -47.48 -4.22 -25.28
C ALA A 319 -48.25 -4.93 -26.39
N ASP A 320 -49.29 -5.63 -25.97
CA ASP A 320 -50.57 -5.84 -26.69
C ASP A 320 -51.68 -5.81 -25.67
#